data_8b63ae6ee89af6f3eb8e0240b71f65fc
#
_entry.id   8b63ae6ee89af6f3eb8e0240b71f65fc
#
_cell.length_a   1.000
_cell.length_b   1.000
_cell.length_c   1.000
_cell.angle_alpha   90.00
_cell.angle_beta   90.00
_cell.angle_gamma   90.00
#
_symmetry.space_group_name_H-M   'P 1'
#
loop_
_entity.id
_entity.type
_entity.pdbx_description
1 polymer ?
#
loop_
_entity_poly.entity_id
_entity_poly.type
_entity_poly.pdbx_seq_one_letter_code
_entity_poly.pdbx_strand_id
1 'polypeptide(L)'
;MSSLSSPDPGDARRGVALLGAAGSIGGQAVEVLAAHPELFHVVALATRSNGALLQEQAERLSAEVALLAPSEADLVDVATRDDVDLVVVATGGIVSLRPVVAALQAGKVVATANKETLVAGGHLVMPEARRSAAAVGEKRPDDAYASPLAWLRPIDSEHSALWQCLVAESMATVDALILTASGGPFLDVARDQLALVTADEALKHPTWSMGAKITIDSATLANKGLEVIEAHWLYDVEYDAIEVVIHPQSVVHSAVRFVDGSLKAQMGTPDMRLPIQYAMTYPDRRSSPAAAPDLISTGRLDFRRPDTERFPALRIAREAGIAGPWASAALIAADDVAVERFLAGSLDFLGIPRLLEDAVERFGSGSGEPDIDALIALDADVRATYATGSVGGIA
;
A
#
# COMPACT_ATOMS: atom_id res chain seq x y z
N MET A 1 -10.93 -2.88 -30.90
CA MET A 1 -9.87 -1.94 -30.51
C MET A 1 -10.56 -0.69 -29.99
N SER A 2 -10.95 -0.67 -28.73
CA SER A 2 -11.47 0.50 -28.05
C SER A 2 -10.33 1.51 -27.90
N SER A 3 -10.54 2.75 -28.33
CA SER A 3 -9.56 3.82 -28.20
C SER A 3 -9.35 4.11 -26.71
N LEU A 4 -8.17 3.81 -26.18
CA LEU A 4 -7.71 4.30 -24.88
C LEU A 4 -7.61 5.84 -25.01
N SER A 5 -8.73 6.54 -24.75
CA SER A 5 -8.74 7.97 -24.52
C SER A 5 -8.64 8.16 -23.01
N SER A 6 -7.74 9.08 -22.57
CA SER A 6 -7.85 9.62 -21.22
C SER A 6 -9.31 10.05 -21.00
N PRO A 7 -9.91 9.80 -19.82
CA PRO A 7 -11.24 10.30 -19.54
C PRO A 7 -11.23 11.82 -19.79
N ASP A 8 -12.09 12.26 -20.69
CA ASP A 8 -12.25 13.67 -21.03
C ASP A 8 -12.71 14.42 -19.78
N PRO A 9 -12.04 15.50 -19.35
CA PRO A 9 -12.44 16.24 -18.13
C PRO A 9 -13.73 17.03 -18.28
N GLY A 10 -14.52 16.80 -19.34
CA GLY A 10 -15.79 17.46 -19.61
C GLY A 10 -17.01 16.69 -19.10
N ASP A 11 -17.58 17.13 -18.00
CA ASP A 11 -18.98 16.96 -17.56
C ASP A 11 -19.49 15.58 -17.07
N ALA A 12 -18.79 14.47 -17.21
CA ALA A 12 -19.23 13.19 -16.68
C ALA A 12 -18.49 12.85 -15.38
N ARG A 13 -19.24 12.54 -14.31
CA ARG A 13 -18.69 12.02 -13.05
C ARG A 13 -18.00 10.68 -13.32
N ARG A 14 -16.83 10.46 -12.71
CA ARG A 14 -16.11 9.17 -12.84
C ARG A 14 -16.86 8.06 -12.11
N GLY A 15 -17.07 6.94 -12.76
CA GLY A 15 -17.59 5.72 -12.16
C GLY A 15 -16.54 5.09 -11.24
N VAL A 16 -16.90 4.84 -9.98
CA VAL A 16 -15.98 4.32 -8.96
C VAL A 16 -16.46 2.97 -8.43
N ALA A 17 -15.55 2.00 -8.41
CA ALA A 17 -15.70 0.77 -7.64
C ALA A 17 -14.75 0.80 -6.43
N LEU A 18 -15.29 0.58 -5.21
CA LEU A 18 -14.50 0.54 -3.96
C LEU A 18 -14.48 -0.88 -3.41
N LEU A 19 -13.31 -1.50 -3.44
CA LEU A 19 -13.04 -2.83 -2.90
C LEU A 19 -12.49 -2.71 -1.48
N GLY A 20 -13.21 -3.25 -0.49
CA GLY A 20 -12.85 -3.15 0.93
C GLY A 20 -13.53 -1.99 1.67
N ALA A 21 -14.76 -1.63 1.29
CA ALA A 21 -15.48 -0.44 1.76
C ALA A 21 -15.63 -0.34 3.28
N ALA A 22 -15.84 -1.46 4.00
CA ALA A 22 -16.02 -1.45 5.46
C ALA A 22 -14.70 -1.48 6.27
N GLY A 23 -13.54 -1.49 5.60
CA GLY A 23 -12.23 -1.38 6.25
C GLY A 23 -11.90 0.05 6.67
N SER A 24 -10.79 0.23 7.41
CA SER A 24 -10.33 1.56 7.87
C SER A 24 -10.08 2.54 6.71
N ILE A 25 -9.38 2.11 5.68
CA ILE A 25 -9.14 2.92 4.46
C ILE A 25 -10.42 3.07 3.64
N GLY A 26 -11.21 1.99 3.52
CA GLY A 26 -12.50 2.03 2.81
C GLY A 26 -13.45 3.07 3.39
N GLY A 27 -13.58 3.14 4.72
CA GLY A 27 -14.39 4.16 5.40
C GLY A 27 -13.94 5.58 5.09
N GLN A 28 -12.63 5.84 5.06
CA GLN A 28 -12.07 7.15 4.69
C GLN A 28 -12.26 7.46 3.20
N ALA A 29 -12.20 6.44 2.32
CA ALA A 29 -12.52 6.60 0.90
C ALA A 29 -14.02 6.97 0.71
N VAL A 30 -14.92 6.38 1.50
CA VAL A 30 -16.35 6.76 1.54
C VAL A 30 -16.53 8.23 1.94
N GLU A 31 -15.74 8.73 2.92
CA GLU A 31 -15.78 10.16 3.29
C GLU A 31 -15.33 11.07 2.14
N VAL A 32 -14.26 10.70 1.43
CA VAL A 32 -13.77 11.45 0.26
C VAL A 32 -14.80 11.43 -0.88
N LEU A 33 -15.39 10.28 -1.19
CA LEU A 33 -16.44 10.15 -2.20
C LEU A 33 -17.65 11.02 -1.87
N ALA A 34 -18.09 10.99 -0.61
CA ALA A 34 -19.23 11.79 -0.14
C ALA A 34 -18.93 13.30 -0.13
N ALA A 35 -17.67 13.71 -0.02
CA ALA A 35 -17.25 15.11 -0.07
C ALA A 35 -17.20 15.69 -1.50
N HIS A 36 -17.16 14.82 -2.53
CA HIS A 36 -17.02 15.21 -3.94
C HIS A 36 -18.05 14.53 -4.85
N PRO A 37 -19.36 14.64 -4.56
CA PRO A 37 -20.41 14.01 -5.36
C PRO A 37 -20.50 14.54 -6.80
N GLU A 38 -19.92 15.70 -7.06
CA GLU A 38 -19.84 16.31 -8.38
C GLU A 38 -18.77 15.64 -9.27
N LEU A 39 -17.77 14.96 -8.65
CA LEU A 39 -16.67 14.32 -9.37
C LEU A 39 -16.88 12.82 -9.57
N PHE A 40 -17.62 12.18 -8.64
CA PHE A 40 -17.70 10.74 -8.56
C PHE A 40 -19.15 10.24 -8.60
N HIS A 41 -19.31 9.11 -9.24
CA HIS A 41 -20.50 8.28 -9.21
C HIS A 41 -20.10 6.89 -8.71
N VAL A 42 -20.69 6.43 -7.61
CA VAL A 42 -20.29 5.16 -7.01
C VAL A 42 -21.08 4.03 -7.68
N VAL A 43 -20.38 3.25 -8.49
CA VAL A 43 -20.95 2.10 -9.19
C VAL A 43 -21.07 0.90 -8.25
N ALA A 44 -19.99 0.60 -7.51
CA ALA A 44 -19.98 -0.58 -6.65
C ALA A 44 -19.20 -0.38 -5.36
N LEU A 45 -19.70 -0.98 -4.28
CA LEU A 45 -19.02 -1.19 -3.02
C LEU A 45 -18.90 -2.68 -2.75
N ALA A 46 -17.74 -3.14 -2.32
CA ALA A 46 -17.52 -4.53 -1.94
C ALA A 46 -16.82 -4.61 -0.57
N THR A 47 -17.23 -5.56 0.27
CA THR A 47 -16.57 -5.86 1.54
C THR A 47 -16.67 -7.33 1.91
N ARG A 48 -15.69 -7.85 2.67
CA ARG A 48 -15.71 -9.24 3.15
C ARG A 48 -16.71 -9.46 4.28
N SER A 49 -16.91 -8.47 5.14
CA SER A 49 -17.71 -8.56 6.37
C SER A 49 -18.39 -7.23 6.66
N ASN A 50 -19.25 -7.20 7.70
CA ASN A 50 -19.98 -6.01 8.13
C ASN A 50 -20.99 -5.51 7.10
N GLY A 51 -21.96 -6.37 6.76
CA GLY A 51 -23.04 -6.05 5.81
C GLY A 51 -23.90 -4.85 6.21
N ALA A 52 -24.06 -4.57 7.53
CA ALA A 52 -24.82 -3.41 7.98
C ALA A 52 -24.11 -2.09 7.59
N LEU A 53 -22.79 -2.00 7.81
CA LEU A 53 -22.02 -0.84 7.40
C LEU A 53 -21.96 -0.69 5.87
N LEU A 54 -21.85 -1.82 5.14
CA LEU A 54 -21.88 -1.81 3.67
C LEU A 54 -23.19 -1.19 3.17
N GLN A 55 -24.33 -1.60 3.73
CA GLN A 55 -25.64 -1.09 3.35
C GLN A 55 -25.78 0.42 3.64
N GLU A 56 -25.35 0.86 4.83
CA GLU A 56 -25.33 2.28 5.19
C GLU A 56 -24.49 3.11 4.21
N GLN A 57 -23.28 2.61 3.87
CA GLN A 57 -22.39 3.27 2.92
C GLN A 57 -22.99 3.32 1.51
N ALA A 58 -23.63 2.22 1.07
CA ALA A 58 -24.28 2.15 -0.23
C ALA A 58 -25.45 3.15 -0.34
N GLU A 59 -26.28 3.26 0.69
CA GLU A 59 -27.35 4.26 0.75
C GLU A 59 -26.80 5.70 0.75
N ARG A 60 -25.78 5.96 1.58
CA ARG A 60 -25.13 7.29 1.68
C ARG A 60 -24.55 7.77 0.35
N LEU A 61 -23.93 6.86 -0.41
CA LEU A 61 -23.29 7.16 -1.69
C LEU A 61 -24.17 6.90 -2.90
N SER A 62 -25.39 6.40 -2.71
CA SER A 62 -26.29 5.94 -3.78
C SER A 62 -25.60 4.95 -4.72
N ALA A 63 -24.85 3.99 -4.17
CA ALA A 63 -24.14 3.00 -4.93
C ALA A 63 -25.10 2.04 -5.64
N GLU A 64 -24.82 1.68 -6.89
CA GLU A 64 -25.68 0.79 -7.68
C GLU A 64 -25.59 -0.66 -7.25
N VAL A 65 -24.38 -1.09 -6.82
CA VAL A 65 -24.06 -2.46 -6.42
C VAL A 65 -23.41 -2.49 -5.06
N ALA A 66 -23.86 -3.38 -4.19
CA ALA A 66 -23.23 -3.64 -2.88
C ALA A 66 -22.99 -5.15 -2.73
N LEU A 67 -21.72 -5.55 -2.63
CA LEU A 67 -21.31 -6.96 -2.56
C LEU A 67 -20.76 -7.30 -1.17
N LEU A 68 -21.44 -8.19 -0.48
CA LEU A 68 -20.97 -8.75 0.80
C LEU A 68 -20.31 -10.12 0.54
N ALA A 69 -19.09 -10.28 1.07
CA ALA A 69 -18.30 -11.49 0.92
C ALA A 69 -18.14 -11.97 -0.54
N PRO A 70 -17.75 -11.07 -1.48
CA PRO A 70 -17.61 -11.42 -2.88
C PRO A 70 -16.52 -12.46 -3.09
N SER A 71 -16.71 -13.31 -4.10
CA SER A 71 -15.63 -14.15 -4.63
C SER A 71 -14.59 -13.30 -5.38
N GLU A 72 -13.43 -13.90 -5.69
CA GLU A 72 -12.42 -13.24 -6.54
C GLU A 72 -13.01 -12.88 -7.92
N ALA A 73 -13.84 -13.75 -8.50
CA ALA A 73 -14.51 -13.50 -9.78
C ALA A 73 -15.46 -12.29 -9.69
N ASP A 74 -16.25 -12.17 -8.61
CA ASP A 74 -17.12 -11.00 -8.41
C ASP A 74 -16.30 -9.70 -8.31
N LEU A 75 -15.13 -9.73 -7.68
CA LEU A 75 -14.23 -8.57 -7.60
C LEU A 75 -13.65 -8.20 -8.98
N VAL A 76 -13.29 -9.19 -9.80
CA VAL A 76 -12.84 -8.97 -11.18
C VAL A 76 -13.96 -8.38 -12.01
N ASP A 77 -15.16 -8.94 -11.96
CA ASP A 77 -16.32 -8.46 -12.70
C ASP A 77 -16.63 -7.00 -12.39
N VAL A 78 -16.64 -6.64 -11.10
CA VAL A 78 -16.85 -5.26 -10.66
C VAL A 78 -15.74 -4.33 -11.13
N ALA A 79 -14.46 -4.76 -11.01
CA ALA A 79 -13.31 -3.94 -11.37
C ALA A 79 -13.17 -3.70 -12.88
N THR A 80 -13.82 -4.52 -13.71
CA THR A 80 -13.73 -4.45 -15.18
C THR A 80 -15.01 -3.94 -15.86
N ARG A 81 -16.03 -3.55 -15.09
CA ARG A 81 -17.29 -3.01 -15.64
C ARG A 81 -17.04 -1.82 -16.57
N ASP A 82 -17.83 -1.69 -17.62
CA ASP A 82 -17.72 -0.60 -18.60
C ASP A 82 -17.96 0.79 -17.98
N ASP A 83 -18.86 0.85 -16.98
CA ASP A 83 -19.24 2.09 -16.25
C ASP A 83 -18.31 2.41 -15.05
N VAL A 84 -17.24 1.66 -14.85
CA VAL A 84 -16.18 1.94 -13.86
C VAL A 84 -14.96 2.55 -14.56
N ASP A 85 -14.52 3.72 -14.11
CA ASP A 85 -13.32 4.42 -14.57
C ASP A 85 -12.17 4.26 -13.58
N LEU A 86 -12.50 4.19 -12.28
CA LEU A 86 -11.56 4.17 -11.16
C LEU A 86 -11.91 3.04 -10.18
N VAL A 87 -10.95 2.16 -9.95
CA VAL A 87 -11.03 1.12 -8.92
C VAL A 87 -10.24 1.55 -7.70
N VAL A 88 -10.89 1.72 -6.56
CA VAL A 88 -10.22 2.01 -5.28
C VAL A 88 -10.07 0.70 -4.50
N VAL A 89 -8.83 0.33 -4.18
CA VAL A 89 -8.49 -0.93 -3.52
C VAL A 89 -8.08 -0.65 -2.07
N ALA A 90 -8.94 -1.07 -1.14
CA ALA A 90 -8.78 -0.91 0.31
C ALA A 90 -8.91 -2.26 1.06
N THR A 91 -8.62 -3.36 0.37
CA THR A 91 -8.54 -4.72 0.95
C THR A 91 -7.14 -4.97 1.50
N GLY A 92 -6.95 -6.00 2.32
CA GLY A 92 -5.63 -6.52 2.72
C GLY A 92 -5.33 -7.87 2.05
N GLY A 93 -4.08 -8.31 2.09
CA GLY A 93 -3.60 -9.56 1.51
C GLY A 93 -3.60 -9.56 -0.03
N ILE A 94 -3.35 -10.72 -0.63
CA ILE A 94 -3.20 -10.86 -2.10
C ILE A 94 -4.52 -11.00 -2.87
N VAL A 95 -5.67 -10.96 -2.18
CA VAL A 95 -7.01 -11.15 -2.80
C VAL A 95 -7.32 -10.15 -3.91
N SER A 96 -6.69 -8.98 -3.89
CA SER A 96 -6.89 -7.94 -4.92
C SER A 96 -5.92 -8.03 -6.09
N LEU A 97 -4.96 -8.96 -6.10
CA LEU A 97 -3.96 -9.03 -7.17
C LEU A 97 -4.61 -9.26 -8.54
N ARG A 98 -5.47 -10.27 -8.67
CA ARG A 98 -6.18 -10.55 -9.94
C ARG A 98 -7.14 -9.42 -10.36
N PRO A 99 -8.01 -8.89 -9.48
CA PRO A 99 -8.84 -7.72 -9.80
C PRO A 99 -8.03 -6.49 -10.25
N VAL A 100 -6.89 -6.20 -9.62
CA VAL A 100 -6.02 -5.06 -9.99
C VAL A 100 -5.42 -5.26 -11.39
N VAL A 101 -4.86 -6.45 -11.67
CA VAL A 101 -4.31 -6.75 -13.00
C VAL A 101 -5.41 -6.66 -14.05
N ALA A 102 -6.58 -7.27 -13.81
CA ALA A 102 -7.70 -7.23 -14.74
C ALA A 102 -8.21 -5.80 -15.00
N ALA A 103 -8.32 -4.97 -13.97
CA ALA A 103 -8.72 -3.57 -14.10
C ALA A 103 -7.74 -2.77 -14.98
N LEU A 104 -6.43 -2.90 -14.74
CA LEU A 104 -5.40 -2.23 -15.56
C LEU A 104 -5.44 -2.73 -17.01
N GLN A 105 -5.62 -4.04 -17.24
CA GLN A 105 -5.77 -4.63 -18.57
C GLN A 105 -7.02 -4.12 -19.32
N ALA A 106 -8.09 -3.85 -18.57
CA ALA A 106 -9.31 -3.22 -19.09
C ALA A 106 -9.17 -1.70 -19.29
N GLY A 107 -7.99 -1.12 -19.03
CA GLY A 107 -7.74 0.33 -19.18
C GLY A 107 -8.37 1.17 -18.08
N LYS A 108 -8.65 0.60 -16.92
CA LYS A 108 -9.15 1.33 -15.75
C LYS A 108 -8.00 1.91 -14.94
N VAL A 109 -8.26 3.02 -14.25
CA VAL A 109 -7.35 3.55 -13.25
C VAL A 109 -7.53 2.79 -11.94
N VAL A 110 -6.44 2.42 -11.29
CA VAL A 110 -6.45 1.76 -9.98
C VAL A 110 -5.78 2.66 -8.95
N ALA A 111 -6.50 3.00 -7.88
CA ALA A 111 -5.95 3.66 -6.69
C ALA A 111 -5.86 2.63 -5.56
N THR A 112 -4.65 2.26 -5.15
CA THR A 112 -4.45 1.15 -4.21
C THR A 112 -3.83 1.56 -2.89
N ALA A 113 -4.44 1.11 -1.80
CA ALA A 113 -3.86 1.08 -0.46
C ALA A 113 -3.35 -0.32 -0.09
N ASN A 114 -3.53 -1.30 -0.96
CA ASN A 114 -3.10 -2.68 -0.76
C ASN A 114 -1.64 -2.83 -1.21
N LYS A 115 -0.71 -2.73 -0.26
CA LYS A 115 0.72 -2.89 -0.52
C LYS A 115 1.10 -4.33 -0.86
N GLU A 116 0.36 -5.29 -0.32
CA GLU A 116 0.61 -6.72 -0.52
C GLU A 116 0.51 -7.10 -2.00
N THR A 117 -0.41 -6.46 -2.73
CA THR A 117 -0.53 -6.64 -4.19
C THR A 117 0.74 -6.25 -4.95
N LEU A 118 1.38 -5.14 -4.56
CA LEU A 118 2.64 -4.70 -5.21
C LEU A 118 3.85 -5.48 -4.71
N VAL A 119 3.91 -5.79 -3.43
CA VAL A 119 5.02 -6.56 -2.84
C VAL A 119 5.07 -7.96 -3.44
N ALA A 120 3.94 -8.68 -3.51
CA ALA A 120 3.89 -10.02 -4.07
C ALA A 120 3.86 -10.04 -5.60
N GLY A 121 3.15 -9.10 -6.23
CA GLY A 121 2.82 -9.13 -7.65
C GLY A 121 3.26 -7.91 -8.47
N GLY A 122 4.21 -7.10 -7.98
CA GLY A 122 4.67 -5.89 -8.68
C GLY A 122 5.16 -6.15 -10.09
N HIS A 123 5.81 -7.30 -10.33
CA HIS A 123 6.24 -7.78 -11.65
C HIS A 123 5.08 -8.07 -12.61
N LEU A 124 3.87 -8.31 -12.11
CA LEU A 124 2.66 -8.51 -12.91
C LEU A 124 1.84 -7.22 -13.08
N VAL A 125 1.81 -6.39 -12.04
CA VAL A 125 0.96 -5.19 -11.98
C VAL A 125 1.59 -4.01 -12.73
N MET A 126 2.87 -3.71 -12.46
CA MET A 126 3.52 -2.51 -13.03
C MET A 126 3.70 -2.54 -14.54
N PRO A 127 3.97 -3.68 -15.21
CA PRO A 127 3.98 -3.74 -16.67
C PRO A 127 2.66 -3.29 -17.31
N GLU A 128 1.50 -3.59 -16.70
CA GLU A 128 0.21 -3.17 -17.20
C GLU A 128 0.00 -1.64 -17.09
N ALA A 129 0.38 -1.05 -15.96
CA ALA A 129 0.36 0.39 -15.77
C ALA A 129 1.31 1.11 -16.74
N ARG A 130 2.54 0.57 -16.95
CA ARG A 130 3.51 1.10 -17.90
C ARG A 130 3.01 1.00 -19.35
N ARG A 131 2.34 -0.09 -19.71
CA ARG A 131 1.74 -0.25 -21.06
C ARG A 131 0.69 0.81 -21.33
N SER A 132 -0.21 1.06 -20.37
CA SER A 132 -1.24 2.08 -20.49
C SER A 132 -0.65 3.48 -20.60
N ALA A 133 0.35 3.79 -19.79
CA ALA A 133 1.08 5.07 -19.83
C ALA A 133 1.79 5.29 -21.17
N ALA A 134 2.49 4.27 -21.69
CA ALA A 134 3.18 4.34 -22.97
C ALA A 134 2.22 4.63 -24.13
N ALA A 135 1.04 4.01 -24.16
CA ALA A 135 0.03 4.24 -25.19
C ALA A 135 -0.49 5.69 -25.22
N VAL A 136 -0.49 6.39 -24.07
CA VAL A 136 -0.80 7.82 -23.98
C VAL A 136 0.42 8.65 -24.39
N GLY A 137 1.60 8.34 -23.83
CA GLY A 137 2.84 9.08 -24.06
C GLY A 137 3.29 9.13 -25.52
N GLU A 138 3.05 8.06 -26.28
CA GLU A 138 3.32 8.05 -27.76
C GLU A 138 2.57 9.15 -28.50
N LYS A 139 1.38 9.53 -28.05
CA LYS A 139 0.53 10.53 -28.69
C LYS A 139 0.64 11.90 -28.03
N ARG A 140 0.84 11.93 -26.72
CA ARG A 140 0.83 13.12 -25.86
C ARG A 140 1.87 12.96 -24.74
N PRO A 141 3.16 13.21 -25.01
CA PRO A 141 4.23 12.95 -24.04
C PRO A 141 4.13 13.80 -22.77
N ASP A 142 3.52 14.98 -22.84
CA ASP A 142 3.34 15.89 -21.70
C ASP A 142 2.01 15.67 -20.96
N ASP A 143 1.23 14.66 -21.35
CA ASP A 143 -0.03 14.32 -20.65
C ASP A 143 0.25 13.70 -19.29
N ALA A 144 -0.52 14.09 -18.28
CA ALA A 144 -0.41 13.53 -16.94
C ALA A 144 -0.54 11.99 -16.92
N TYR A 145 -1.30 11.42 -17.84
CA TYR A 145 -1.49 9.97 -18.02
C TYR A 145 -0.37 9.27 -18.82
N ALA A 146 0.66 9.98 -19.25
CA ALA A 146 1.89 9.37 -19.76
C ALA A 146 2.77 8.77 -18.64
N SER A 147 2.41 8.98 -17.37
CA SER A 147 3.06 8.36 -16.23
C SER A 147 2.35 7.06 -15.79
N PRO A 148 3.09 5.97 -15.49
CA PRO A 148 2.51 4.75 -14.92
C PRO A 148 1.72 5.00 -13.62
N LEU A 149 2.16 5.95 -12.80
CA LEU A 149 1.50 6.33 -11.55
C LEU A 149 0.16 7.08 -11.76
N ALA A 150 -0.17 7.45 -12.98
CA ALA A 150 -1.51 7.93 -13.30
C ALA A 150 -2.52 6.79 -13.49
N TRP A 151 -2.03 5.57 -13.71
CA TRP A 151 -2.84 4.36 -13.91
C TRP A 151 -2.88 3.49 -12.66
N LEU A 152 -1.73 3.28 -12.01
CA LEU A 152 -1.65 2.65 -10.69
C LEU A 152 -1.21 3.70 -9.67
N ARG A 153 -2.17 4.21 -8.90
CA ARG A 153 -2.03 5.36 -7.99
C ARG A 153 -1.85 4.88 -6.56
N PRO A 154 -0.71 5.15 -5.91
CA PRO A 154 -0.51 4.77 -4.52
C PRO A 154 -1.37 5.62 -3.59
N ILE A 155 -2.10 4.95 -2.68
CA ILE A 155 -2.81 5.57 -1.56
C ILE A 155 -1.94 5.56 -0.30
N ASP A 156 -1.00 4.61 -0.17
CA ASP A 156 -0.04 4.59 0.93
C ASP A 156 0.61 5.99 1.07
N SER A 157 0.68 6.51 2.32
CA SER A 157 1.01 7.92 2.55
C SER A 157 2.41 8.28 2.09
N GLU A 158 3.37 7.39 2.29
CA GLU A 158 4.77 7.56 1.91
C GLU A 158 4.94 7.54 0.39
N HIS A 159 4.27 6.61 -0.27
CA HIS A 159 4.31 6.53 -1.74
C HIS A 159 3.53 7.66 -2.40
N SER A 160 2.38 8.03 -1.85
CA SER A 160 1.69 9.25 -2.29
C SER A 160 2.59 10.49 -2.17
N ALA A 161 3.36 10.59 -1.08
CA ALA A 161 4.30 11.68 -0.86
C ALA A 161 5.44 11.71 -1.89
N LEU A 162 6.06 10.54 -2.15
CA LEU A 162 7.08 10.40 -3.21
C LEU A 162 6.51 10.78 -4.57
N TRP A 163 5.33 10.25 -4.93
CA TRP A 163 4.66 10.60 -6.17
C TRP A 163 4.43 12.11 -6.30
N GLN A 164 3.92 12.76 -5.26
CA GLN A 164 3.70 14.20 -5.24
C GLN A 164 4.99 15.02 -5.40
N CYS A 165 6.12 14.51 -4.86
CA CYS A 165 7.43 15.13 -5.04
C CYS A 165 8.00 14.94 -6.45
N LEU A 166 7.63 13.85 -7.13
CA LEU A 166 8.15 13.48 -8.45
C LEU A 166 7.33 14.04 -9.62
N VAL A 167 6.14 14.62 -9.37
CA VAL A 167 5.36 15.25 -10.44
C VAL A 167 6.19 16.33 -11.13
N ALA A 168 6.28 16.23 -12.47
CA ALA A 168 7.09 17.08 -13.35
C ALA A 168 8.61 17.00 -13.16
N GLU A 169 9.11 16.00 -12.44
CA GLU A 169 10.53 15.70 -12.32
C GLU A 169 10.93 14.52 -13.22
N SER A 170 12.17 14.52 -13.67
CA SER A 170 12.73 13.39 -14.40
C SER A 170 13.31 12.36 -13.44
N MET A 171 12.95 11.08 -13.56
CA MET A 171 13.55 10.00 -12.78
C MET A 171 15.08 9.92 -12.95
N ALA A 172 15.63 10.36 -14.10
CA ALA A 172 17.08 10.42 -14.30
C ALA A 172 17.82 11.43 -13.40
N THR A 173 17.08 12.32 -12.74
CA THR A 173 17.64 13.29 -11.78
C THR A 173 17.47 12.87 -10.33
N VAL A 174 16.84 11.73 -10.06
CA VAL A 174 16.66 11.19 -8.72
C VAL A 174 17.94 10.47 -8.28
N ASP A 175 18.47 10.86 -7.13
CA ASP A 175 19.60 10.20 -6.47
C ASP A 175 19.11 9.15 -5.45
N ALA A 176 18.10 9.50 -4.64
CA ALA A 176 17.48 8.56 -3.71
C ALA A 176 16.03 8.91 -3.38
N LEU A 177 15.25 7.88 -3.13
CA LEU A 177 13.95 7.97 -2.47
C LEU A 177 14.12 7.77 -0.97
N ILE A 178 13.53 8.65 -0.16
CA ILE A 178 13.67 8.63 1.30
C ILE A 178 12.28 8.37 1.91
N LEU A 179 12.08 7.14 2.38
CA LEU A 179 10.87 6.74 3.09
C LEU A 179 10.99 7.12 4.57
N THR A 180 10.01 7.81 5.12
CA THR A 180 9.95 8.08 6.55
C THR A 180 9.15 7.01 7.27
N ALA A 181 9.49 6.72 8.52
CA ALA A 181 8.75 5.84 9.41
C ALA A 181 8.56 6.51 10.77
N SER A 182 7.40 6.32 11.42
CA SER A 182 7.20 6.79 12.79
C SER A 182 8.16 6.13 13.80
N GLY A 183 8.60 4.91 13.50
CA GLY A 183 9.40 4.07 14.39
C GLY A 183 8.55 3.19 15.32
N GLY A 184 7.22 3.34 15.28
CA GLY A 184 6.28 2.54 16.07
C GLY A 184 6.33 2.80 17.58
N PRO A 185 5.55 2.05 18.38
CA PRO A 185 5.44 2.24 19.84
C PRO A 185 6.72 1.85 20.60
N PHE A 186 7.61 1.06 20.00
CA PHE A 186 8.78 0.51 20.68
C PHE A 186 10.10 1.17 20.29
N LEU A 187 10.04 2.33 19.63
CA LEU A 187 11.22 3.04 19.13
C LEU A 187 12.33 3.22 20.18
N ASP A 188 11.96 3.51 21.42
CA ASP A 188 12.91 3.78 22.51
C ASP A 188 12.95 2.62 23.55
N VAL A 189 12.32 1.45 23.28
CA VAL A 189 12.34 0.27 24.14
C VAL A 189 13.65 -0.51 23.95
N ALA A 190 14.30 -0.91 25.06
CA ALA A 190 15.54 -1.68 25.00
C ALA A 190 15.31 -3.10 24.43
N ARG A 191 16.34 -3.65 23.75
CA ARG A 191 16.22 -4.94 23.03
C ARG A 191 15.76 -6.11 23.92
N ASP A 192 16.27 -6.19 25.14
CA ASP A 192 15.94 -7.23 26.12
C ASP A 192 14.47 -7.15 26.60
N GLN A 193 13.88 -5.98 26.54
CA GLN A 193 12.48 -5.75 26.88
C GLN A 193 11.51 -6.09 25.75
N LEU A 194 11.98 -6.07 24.48
CA LEU A 194 11.13 -6.40 23.32
C LEU A 194 10.56 -7.83 23.36
N ALA A 195 11.24 -8.77 24.02
CA ALA A 195 10.73 -10.13 24.20
C ALA A 195 9.50 -10.22 25.12
N LEU A 196 9.25 -9.19 25.93
CA LEU A 196 8.20 -9.15 26.95
C LEU A 196 7.00 -8.30 26.55
N VAL A 197 7.08 -7.59 25.39
CA VAL A 197 6.00 -6.70 24.96
C VAL A 197 4.76 -7.50 24.55
N THR A 198 3.62 -6.95 24.88
CA THR A 198 2.31 -7.55 24.64
C THR A 198 1.65 -6.98 23.36
N ALA A 199 0.65 -7.70 22.85
CA ALA A 199 -0.16 -7.21 21.73
C ALA A 199 -0.86 -5.89 22.07
N ASP A 200 -1.36 -5.74 23.28
CA ASP A 200 -2.03 -4.51 23.73
C ASP A 200 -1.09 -3.30 23.78
N GLU A 201 0.20 -3.50 24.07
CA GLU A 201 1.21 -2.45 24.02
C GLU A 201 1.58 -2.11 22.57
N ALA A 202 1.74 -3.13 21.72
CA ALA A 202 2.06 -2.98 20.32
C ALA A 202 0.96 -2.26 19.50
N LEU A 203 -0.30 -2.43 19.90
CA LEU A 203 -1.45 -1.76 19.29
C LEU A 203 -1.58 -0.28 19.64
N LYS A 204 -0.77 0.26 20.57
CA LYS A 204 -0.79 1.67 20.95
C LYS A 204 0.17 2.50 20.11
N HIS A 205 -0.20 2.68 18.84
CA HIS A 205 0.63 3.52 17.95
C HIS A 205 0.61 4.98 18.40
N PRO A 206 1.79 5.68 18.50
CA PRO A 206 1.86 7.03 19.06
C PRO A 206 1.21 8.12 18.20
N THR A 207 1.09 7.93 16.89
CA THR A 207 0.72 8.99 15.94
C THR A 207 -0.50 8.62 15.08
N TRP A 208 -0.58 7.36 14.63
CA TRP A 208 -1.62 6.91 13.69
C TRP A 208 -2.69 6.06 14.38
N SER A 209 -3.95 6.24 13.95
CA SER A 209 -5.05 5.33 14.27
C SER A 209 -5.28 4.40 13.09
N MET A 210 -4.87 3.15 13.22
CA MET A 210 -4.81 2.18 12.13
C MET A 210 -5.45 0.84 12.52
N GLY A 211 -5.63 -0.04 11.53
CA GLY A 211 -6.00 -1.44 11.76
C GLY A 211 -4.92 -2.22 12.54
N ALA A 212 -5.32 -3.32 13.18
CA ALA A 212 -4.42 -4.09 14.04
C ALA A 212 -3.18 -4.60 13.29
N LYS A 213 -3.36 -5.19 12.10
CA LYS A 213 -2.25 -5.74 11.30
C LYS A 213 -1.16 -4.69 11.05
N ILE A 214 -1.49 -3.60 10.38
CA ILE A 214 -0.50 -2.56 10.03
C ILE A 214 0.10 -1.86 11.26
N THR A 215 -0.59 -1.86 12.41
CA THR A 215 -0.04 -1.34 13.66
C THR A 215 1.09 -2.23 14.19
N ILE A 216 0.94 -3.57 14.10
CA ILE A 216 2.01 -4.51 14.44
C ILE A 216 3.16 -4.41 13.44
N ASP A 217 2.87 -4.28 12.15
CA ASP A 217 3.89 -4.09 11.10
C ASP A 217 4.69 -2.80 11.32
N SER A 218 4.04 -1.74 11.80
CA SER A 218 4.72 -0.50 12.20
C SER A 218 5.62 -0.73 13.43
N ALA A 219 5.14 -1.48 14.42
CA ALA A 219 5.90 -1.78 15.64
C ALA A 219 7.17 -2.60 15.37
N THR A 220 7.15 -3.47 14.37
CA THR A 220 8.27 -4.33 13.94
C THR A 220 9.17 -3.70 12.87
N LEU A 221 8.76 -2.59 12.26
CA LEU A 221 9.28 -2.02 11.02
C LEU A 221 9.07 -2.93 9.78
N ALA A 222 8.26 -3.98 9.86
CA ALA A 222 7.87 -4.78 8.70
C ALA A 222 7.14 -3.91 7.67
N ASN A 223 6.19 -3.05 8.10
CA ASN A 223 5.50 -2.11 7.20
C ASN A 223 6.48 -1.32 6.33
N LYS A 224 7.53 -0.77 6.94
CA LYS A 224 8.52 0.01 6.20
C LYS A 224 9.36 -0.85 5.26
N GLY A 225 9.59 -2.11 5.64
CA GLY A 225 10.22 -3.10 4.76
C GLY A 225 9.39 -3.40 3.51
N LEU A 226 8.07 -3.59 3.69
CA LEU A 226 7.13 -3.78 2.57
C LEU A 226 7.09 -2.55 1.66
N GLU A 227 7.11 -1.35 2.22
CA GLU A 227 7.14 -0.10 1.47
C GLU A 227 8.44 0.09 0.68
N VAL A 228 9.57 -0.44 1.13
CA VAL A 228 10.82 -0.46 0.34
C VAL A 228 10.63 -1.28 -0.94
N ILE A 229 9.97 -2.45 -0.86
CA ILE A 229 9.66 -3.27 -2.04
C ILE A 229 8.65 -2.56 -2.95
N GLU A 230 7.64 -1.94 -2.36
CA GLU A 230 6.63 -1.18 -3.08
C GLU A 230 7.26 0.02 -3.84
N ALA A 231 8.20 0.74 -3.21
CA ALA A 231 8.94 1.83 -3.86
C ALA A 231 9.74 1.35 -5.06
N HIS A 232 10.42 0.21 -4.96
CA HIS A 232 11.14 -0.39 -6.07
C HIS A 232 10.23 -0.58 -7.29
N TRP A 233 9.06 -1.19 -7.09
CA TRP A 233 8.11 -1.44 -8.18
C TRP A 233 7.47 -0.18 -8.74
N LEU A 234 7.00 0.73 -7.89
CA LEU A 234 6.28 1.94 -8.30
C LEU A 234 7.16 2.91 -9.08
N TYR A 235 8.41 3.09 -8.63
CA TYR A 235 9.29 4.15 -9.15
C TYR A 235 10.41 3.62 -10.04
N ASP A 236 10.52 2.30 -10.21
CA ASP A 236 11.54 1.65 -11.04
C ASP A 236 12.97 2.04 -10.60
N VAL A 237 13.22 2.00 -9.30
CA VAL A 237 14.51 2.33 -8.70
C VAL A 237 15.12 1.11 -8.01
N GLU A 238 16.45 1.04 -8.04
CA GLU A 238 17.19 -0.01 -7.35
C GLU A 238 17.07 0.11 -5.82
N TYR A 239 17.11 -1.01 -5.12
CA TYR A 239 16.96 -1.04 -3.66
C TYR A 239 17.98 -0.15 -2.94
N ASP A 240 19.19 0.00 -3.48
CA ASP A 240 20.25 0.84 -2.91
C ASP A 240 19.93 2.35 -2.99
N ALA A 241 19.04 2.75 -3.89
CA ALA A 241 18.54 4.12 -4.01
C ALA A 241 17.31 4.39 -3.14
N ILE A 242 16.89 3.43 -2.28
CA ILE A 242 15.76 3.59 -1.36
C ILE A 242 16.28 3.62 0.08
N GLU A 243 16.25 4.80 0.68
CA GLU A 243 16.66 5.03 2.06
C GLU A 243 15.45 5.04 3.01
N VAL A 244 15.68 4.63 4.26
CA VAL A 244 14.67 4.71 5.33
C VAL A 244 15.20 5.59 6.45
N VAL A 245 14.35 6.51 6.93
CA VAL A 245 14.61 7.33 8.10
C VAL A 245 13.45 7.27 9.08
N ILE A 246 13.76 7.25 10.37
CA ILE A 246 12.76 7.36 11.44
C ILE A 246 12.44 8.84 11.65
N HIS A 247 11.17 9.19 11.55
CA HIS A 247 10.63 10.53 11.80
C HIS A 247 9.39 10.42 12.72
N PRO A 248 9.57 10.48 14.05
CA PRO A 248 8.52 10.17 15.01
C PRO A 248 7.27 11.05 14.91
N GLN A 249 7.44 12.31 14.48
CA GLN A 249 6.31 13.24 14.36
C GLN A 249 5.40 12.93 13.16
N SER A 250 5.86 12.14 12.18
CA SER A 250 5.11 11.76 10.97
C SER A 250 4.48 12.94 10.22
N VAL A 251 5.14 14.12 10.23
CA VAL A 251 4.71 15.31 9.50
C VAL A 251 5.30 15.32 8.09
N VAL A 252 6.56 14.88 7.94
CA VAL A 252 7.15 14.58 6.64
C VAL A 252 6.81 13.13 6.30
N HIS A 253 6.03 12.92 5.23
CA HIS A 253 5.62 11.58 4.84
C HIS A 253 6.65 10.86 3.97
N SER A 254 7.42 11.57 3.15
CA SER A 254 8.60 11.07 2.42
C SER A 254 9.32 12.23 1.73
N ALA A 255 10.51 11.96 1.21
CA ALA A 255 11.30 12.94 0.46
C ALA A 255 12.02 12.28 -0.73
N VAL A 256 12.39 13.10 -1.70
CA VAL A 256 13.23 12.73 -2.85
C VAL A 256 14.50 13.56 -2.79
N ARG A 257 15.67 12.91 -2.87
CA ARG A 257 16.97 13.57 -3.06
C ARG A 257 17.33 13.54 -4.53
N PHE A 258 17.73 14.68 -5.06
CA PHE A 258 18.15 14.84 -6.45
C PHE A 258 19.67 14.87 -6.57
N VAL A 259 20.16 14.61 -7.80
CA VAL A 259 21.63 14.56 -8.09
C VAL A 259 22.37 15.86 -7.82
N ASP A 260 21.68 17.00 -7.73
CA ASP A 260 22.25 18.29 -7.33
C ASP A 260 22.32 18.48 -5.81
N GLY A 261 21.89 17.48 -5.03
CA GLY A 261 21.87 17.50 -3.55
C GLY A 261 20.63 18.15 -2.95
N SER A 262 19.68 18.67 -3.76
CA SER A 262 18.44 19.22 -3.24
C SER A 262 17.49 18.11 -2.74
N LEU A 263 16.62 18.49 -1.77
CA LEU A 263 15.58 17.61 -1.22
C LEU A 263 14.20 18.23 -1.48
N LYS A 264 13.28 17.40 -1.98
CA LYS A 264 11.86 17.72 -2.08
C LYS A 264 11.10 16.80 -1.13
N ALA A 265 10.31 17.35 -0.22
CA ALA A 265 9.56 16.58 0.77
C ALA A 265 8.08 16.97 0.75
N GLN A 266 7.20 15.99 0.87
CA GLN A 266 5.78 16.25 1.08
C GLN A 266 5.49 16.20 2.58
N MET A 267 4.77 17.22 3.05
CA MET A 267 4.36 17.34 4.44
C MET A 267 2.83 17.32 4.54
N GLY A 268 2.32 16.68 5.59
CA GLY A 268 0.89 16.58 5.87
C GLY A 268 0.63 16.25 7.34
N THR A 269 -0.61 16.35 7.77
CA THR A 269 -1.06 15.69 9.00
C THR A 269 -1.21 14.18 8.74
N PRO A 270 -1.12 13.31 9.76
CA PRO A 270 -1.30 11.88 9.62
C PRO A 270 -2.80 11.53 9.41
N ASP A 271 -3.30 11.80 8.20
CA ASP A 271 -4.69 11.63 7.79
C ASP A 271 -4.75 11.03 6.37
N MET A 272 -5.24 9.78 6.27
CA MET A 272 -5.28 9.05 5.01
C MET A 272 -6.26 9.63 3.98
N ARG A 273 -7.17 10.52 4.37
CA ARG A 273 -8.08 11.19 3.42
C ARG A 273 -7.32 12.05 2.41
N LEU A 274 -6.15 12.57 2.79
CA LEU A 274 -5.32 13.37 1.88
C LEU A 274 -4.73 12.51 0.73
N PRO A 275 -3.99 11.42 0.97
CA PRO A 275 -3.47 10.59 -0.11
C PRO A 275 -4.59 9.86 -0.88
N ILE A 276 -5.68 9.44 -0.22
CA ILE A 276 -6.86 8.88 -0.89
C ILE A 276 -7.43 9.88 -1.89
N GLN A 277 -7.70 11.11 -1.44
CA GLN A 277 -8.25 12.15 -2.31
C GLN A 277 -7.29 12.46 -3.46
N TYR A 278 -6.00 12.62 -3.18
CA TYR A 278 -5.02 12.88 -4.24
C TYR A 278 -5.00 11.78 -5.31
N ALA A 279 -5.00 10.51 -4.90
CA ALA A 279 -5.06 9.39 -5.83
C ALA A 279 -6.36 9.38 -6.65
N MET A 280 -7.49 9.74 -6.06
CA MET A 280 -8.78 9.74 -6.74
C MET A 280 -8.96 10.94 -7.67
N THR A 281 -8.43 12.12 -7.32
CA THR A 281 -8.66 13.35 -8.09
C THR A 281 -7.55 13.70 -9.06
N TYR A 282 -6.39 13.02 -9.01
CA TYR A 282 -5.26 13.30 -9.92
C TYR A 282 -5.70 13.41 -11.40
N PRO A 283 -5.19 14.41 -12.14
CA PRO A 283 -4.06 15.30 -11.80
C PRO A 283 -4.43 16.54 -10.97
N ASP A 284 -5.70 16.76 -10.67
CA ASP A 284 -6.17 17.94 -9.94
C ASP A 284 -5.95 17.83 -8.43
N ARG A 285 -5.68 18.98 -7.80
CA ARG A 285 -5.77 19.12 -6.36
C ARG A 285 -7.11 19.76 -5.99
N ARG A 286 -7.81 19.14 -5.03
CA ARG A 286 -9.12 19.60 -4.54
C ARG A 286 -9.02 19.94 -3.05
N SER A 287 -9.97 20.74 -2.55
CA SER A 287 -10.06 20.98 -1.11
C SER A 287 -10.27 19.67 -0.35
N SER A 288 -9.53 19.48 0.74
CA SER A 288 -9.58 18.25 1.54
C SER A 288 -10.21 18.52 2.91
N PRO A 289 -10.96 17.55 3.48
CA PRO A 289 -11.37 17.61 4.87
C PRO A 289 -10.21 17.42 5.86
N ALA A 290 -9.04 16.93 5.39
CA ALA A 290 -7.85 16.80 6.21
C ALA A 290 -7.26 18.17 6.56
N ALA A 291 -6.86 18.36 7.83
CA ALA A 291 -6.25 19.60 8.28
C ALA A 291 -4.83 19.75 7.69
N ALA A 292 -4.47 20.97 7.30
CA ALA A 292 -3.08 21.26 6.94
C ALA A 292 -2.19 21.30 8.20
N PRO A 293 -0.92 20.85 8.12
CA PRO A 293 0.01 21.01 9.24
C PRO A 293 0.34 22.47 9.46
N ASP A 294 0.36 22.89 10.71
CA ASP A 294 0.86 24.21 11.11
C ASP A 294 2.36 24.10 11.43
N LEU A 295 3.18 24.75 10.60
CA LEU A 295 4.64 24.71 10.76
C LEU A 295 5.13 25.37 12.07
N ILE A 296 4.39 26.34 12.59
CA ILE A 296 4.75 27.01 13.84
C ILE A 296 4.57 26.09 15.02
N SER A 297 3.40 25.41 15.11
CA SER A 297 3.13 24.44 16.16
C SER A 297 3.93 23.15 16.00
N THR A 298 4.24 22.74 14.77
CA THR A 298 5.13 21.60 14.50
C THR A 298 6.55 21.85 15.05
N GLY A 299 7.08 23.07 14.89
CA GLY A 299 8.33 23.53 15.47
C GLY A 299 9.54 22.78 14.94
N ARG A 300 9.90 21.63 15.57
CA ARG A 300 11.08 20.83 15.25
C ARG A 300 10.71 19.53 14.55
N LEU A 301 11.50 19.13 13.57
CA LEU A 301 11.44 17.84 12.91
C LEU A 301 12.66 17.00 13.30
N ASP A 302 12.43 15.81 13.83
CA ASP A 302 13.49 14.89 14.24
C ASP A 302 13.63 13.75 13.26
N PHE A 303 14.87 13.40 12.91
CA PHE A 303 15.19 12.29 12.03
C PHE A 303 16.28 11.42 12.65
N ARG A 304 16.12 10.09 12.59
CA ARG A 304 17.05 9.10 13.14
C ARG A 304 17.29 7.98 12.12
N ARG A 305 18.39 7.26 12.24
CA ARG A 305 18.59 6.02 11.47
C ARG A 305 17.72 4.90 12.05
N PRO A 306 17.17 4.01 11.21
CA PRO A 306 16.48 2.81 11.70
C PRO A 306 17.51 1.86 12.35
N ASP A 307 17.10 1.19 13.42
CA ASP A 307 17.89 0.17 14.11
C ASP A 307 17.46 -1.22 13.62
N THR A 308 18.12 -1.71 12.59
CA THR A 308 17.82 -2.99 11.95
C THR A 308 18.27 -4.22 12.75
N GLU A 309 19.06 -4.03 13.83
CA GLU A 309 19.39 -5.11 14.76
C GLU A 309 18.25 -5.33 15.77
N ARG A 310 17.63 -4.26 16.25
CA ARG A 310 16.45 -4.35 17.12
C ARG A 310 15.19 -4.72 16.34
N PHE A 311 15.04 -4.21 15.13
CA PHE A 311 13.89 -4.40 14.25
C PHE A 311 14.31 -5.01 12.92
N PRO A 312 14.66 -6.31 12.90
CA PRO A 312 15.25 -6.94 11.74
C PRO A 312 14.27 -7.16 10.58
N ALA A 313 12.95 -7.02 10.80
CA ALA A 313 11.95 -7.18 9.75
C ALA A 313 12.17 -6.23 8.55
N LEU A 314 12.67 -5.00 8.78
CA LEU A 314 13.05 -4.08 7.71
C LEU A 314 14.17 -4.64 6.82
N ARG A 315 15.20 -5.25 7.41
CA ARG A 315 16.31 -5.88 6.67
C ARG A 315 15.81 -7.10 5.91
N ILE A 316 15.07 -7.99 6.59
CA ILE A 316 14.53 -9.22 6.01
C ILE A 316 13.66 -8.90 4.78
N ALA A 317 12.78 -7.89 4.88
CA ALA A 317 11.95 -7.48 3.77
C ALA A 317 12.76 -6.94 2.58
N ARG A 318 13.78 -6.10 2.83
CA ARG A 318 14.68 -5.62 1.76
C ARG A 318 15.39 -6.78 1.08
N GLU A 319 15.93 -7.73 1.85
CA GLU A 319 16.59 -8.93 1.32
C GLU A 319 15.62 -9.80 0.51
N ALA A 320 14.38 -9.98 0.96
CA ALA A 320 13.34 -10.68 0.22
C ALA A 320 13.00 -9.99 -1.12
N GLY A 321 12.91 -8.65 -1.10
CA GLY A 321 12.69 -7.87 -2.32
C GLY A 321 13.82 -8.05 -3.34
N ILE A 322 15.08 -7.98 -2.89
CA ILE A 322 16.27 -8.22 -3.73
C ILE A 322 16.31 -9.66 -4.27
N ALA A 323 15.86 -10.64 -3.48
CA ALA A 323 15.79 -12.04 -3.90
C ALA A 323 14.71 -12.29 -4.96
N GLY A 324 13.69 -11.44 -5.04
CA GLY A 324 12.69 -11.44 -6.11
C GLY A 324 11.27 -11.84 -5.69
N PRO A 325 10.35 -12.02 -6.67
CA PRO A 325 8.92 -12.15 -6.41
C PRO A 325 8.51 -13.33 -5.52
N TRP A 326 9.18 -14.49 -5.63
CA TRP A 326 8.91 -15.64 -4.76
C TRP A 326 9.18 -15.30 -3.28
N ALA A 327 10.31 -14.68 -3.00
CA ALA A 327 10.70 -14.31 -1.64
C ALA A 327 9.78 -13.21 -1.07
N SER A 328 9.44 -12.20 -1.88
CA SER A 328 8.51 -11.15 -1.50
C SER A 328 7.10 -11.69 -1.20
N ALA A 329 6.62 -12.66 -1.99
CA ALA A 329 5.32 -13.29 -1.77
C ALA A 329 5.31 -14.19 -0.51
N ALA A 330 6.39 -14.96 -0.28
CA ALA A 330 6.55 -15.72 0.94
C ALA A 330 6.58 -14.83 2.18
N LEU A 331 7.27 -13.68 2.10
CA LEU A 331 7.31 -12.67 3.15
C LEU A 331 5.91 -12.17 3.53
N ILE A 332 5.08 -11.80 2.53
CA ILE A 332 3.72 -11.29 2.77
C ILE A 332 2.84 -12.32 3.46
N ALA A 333 2.83 -13.56 2.95
CA ALA A 333 2.04 -14.63 3.55
C ALA A 333 2.48 -14.94 4.99
N ALA A 334 3.80 -14.93 5.23
CA ALA A 334 4.38 -15.14 6.55
C ALA A 334 4.05 -14.02 7.53
N ASP A 335 4.09 -12.76 7.07
CA ASP A 335 3.79 -11.59 7.87
C ASP A 335 2.34 -11.60 8.39
N ASP A 336 1.38 -11.93 7.51
CA ASP A 336 -0.01 -12.08 7.92
C ASP A 336 -0.16 -13.12 9.05
N VAL A 337 0.45 -14.31 8.87
CA VAL A 337 0.39 -15.38 9.89
C VAL A 337 1.11 -14.98 11.17
N ALA A 338 2.28 -14.35 11.08
CA ALA A 338 3.05 -13.93 12.23
C ALA A 338 2.28 -12.91 13.08
N VAL A 339 1.65 -11.93 12.43
CA VAL A 339 0.81 -10.92 13.10
C VAL A 339 -0.43 -11.55 13.72
N GLU A 340 -1.15 -12.44 13.02
CA GLU A 340 -2.30 -13.16 13.56
C GLU A 340 -1.91 -13.96 14.81
N ARG A 341 -0.79 -14.68 14.77
CA ARG A 341 -0.28 -15.47 15.91
C ARG A 341 0.18 -14.61 17.08
N PHE A 342 0.81 -13.47 16.82
CA PHE A 342 1.20 -12.52 17.87
C PHE A 342 -0.03 -11.94 18.55
N LEU A 343 -1.03 -11.51 17.80
CA LEU A 343 -2.29 -11.00 18.35
C LEU A 343 -3.07 -12.05 19.14
N ALA A 344 -2.97 -13.32 18.75
CA ALA A 344 -3.56 -14.46 19.46
C ALA A 344 -2.71 -14.93 20.68
N GLY A 345 -1.53 -14.34 20.92
CA GLY A 345 -0.63 -14.71 22.02
C GLY A 345 0.10 -16.06 21.82
N SER A 346 0.11 -16.61 20.60
CA SER A 346 0.78 -17.87 20.27
C SER A 346 2.18 -17.69 19.64
N LEU A 347 2.61 -16.43 19.47
CA LEU A 347 3.93 -16.03 19.03
C LEU A 347 4.38 -14.81 19.84
N ASP A 348 5.63 -14.73 20.27
CA ASP A 348 6.20 -13.54 20.89
C ASP A 348 6.60 -12.48 19.83
N PHE A 349 6.85 -11.25 20.26
CA PHE A 349 7.21 -10.15 19.35
C PHE A 349 8.49 -10.43 18.53
N LEU A 350 9.50 -11.04 19.16
CA LEU A 350 10.74 -11.43 18.50
C LEU A 350 10.56 -12.68 17.61
N GLY A 351 9.48 -13.41 17.79
CA GLY A 351 9.07 -14.52 16.92
C GLY A 351 8.62 -14.06 15.55
N ILE A 352 8.07 -12.84 15.44
CA ILE A 352 7.61 -12.28 14.16
C ILE A 352 8.77 -12.27 13.13
N PRO A 353 9.88 -11.54 13.33
CA PRO A 353 10.95 -11.51 12.33
C PRO A 353 11.59 -12.88 12.09
N ARG A 354 11.64 -13.78 13.10
CA ARG A 354 12.15 -15.14 12.91
C ARG A 354 11.27 -15.96 11.97
N LEU A 355 9.95 -15.82 12.08
CA LEU A 355 9.01 -16.49 11.17
C LEU A 355 9.13 -15.93 9.76
N LEU A 356 9.29 -14.62 9.60
CA LEU A 356 9.53 -14.01 8.28
C LEU A 356 10.79 -14.56 7.62
N GLU A 357 11.90 -14.60 8.35
CA GLU A 357 13.20 -15.09 7.85
C GLU A 357 13.12 -16.58 7.44
N ASP A 358 12.57 -17.46 8.30
CA ASP A 358 12.36 -18.89 8.00
C ASP A 358 11.47 -19.10 6.77
N ALA A 359 10.41 -18.32 6.62
CA ALA A 359 9.52 -18.43 5.48
C ALA A 359 10.19 -18.00 4.17
N VAL A 360 10.95 -16.88 4.19
CA VAL A 360 11.71 -16.41 3.03
C VAL A 360 12.78 -17.43 2.64
N GLU A 361 13.52 -18.01 3.59
CA GLU A 361 14.52 -19.06 3.32
C GLU A 361 13.88 -20.31 2.72
N ARG A 362 12.73 -20.74 3.23
CA ARG A 362 12.07 -21.98 2.85
C ARG A 362 11.28 -21.91 1.56
N PHE A 363 10.59 -20.81 1.31
CA PHE A 363 9.64 -20.64 0.22
C PHE A 363 10.05 -19.56 -0.81
N GLY A 364 11.09 -18.79 -0.53
CA GLY A 364 11.50 -17.65 -1.35
C GLY A 364 12.20 -18.00 -2.65
N SER A 365 12.26 -19.28 -3.04
CA SER A 365 12.89 -19.69 -4.29
C SER A 365 11.92 -20.50 -5.16
N GLY A 366 11.91 -20.20 -6.46
CA GLY A 366 11.11 -20.90 -7.46
C GLY A 366 11.74 -20.80 -8.84
N SER A 367 11.20 -21.49 -9.83
CA SER A 367 11.67 -21.41 -11.20
C SER A 367 10.94 -20.29 -11.96
N GLY A 368 11.70 -19.33 -12.48
CA GLY A 368 11.14 -18.19 -13.22
C GLY A 368 10.34 -17.23 -12.33
N GLU A 369 9.65 -16.30 -12.96
CA GLU A 369 8.72 -15.42 -12.26
C GLU A 369 7.37 -16.12 -12.03
N PRO A 370 6.78 -16.02 -10.81
CA PRO A 370 5.49 -16.63 -10.53
C PRO A 370 4.35 -15.89 -11.26
N ASP A 371 3.38 -16.64 -11.76
CA ASP A 371 2.10 -16.08 -12.17
C ASP A 371 1.15 -15.93 -10.95
N ILE A 372 -0.05 -15.40 -11.18
CA ILE A 372 -1.02 -15.13 -10.10
C ILE A 372 -1.41 -16.44 -9.38
N ASP A 373 -1.61 -17.54 -10.12
CA ASP A 373 -2.02 -18.82 -9.53
C ASP A 373 -0.92 -19.41 -8.67
N ALA A 374 0.34 -19.30 -9.11
CA ALA A 374 1.51 -19.73 -8.33
C ALA A 374 1.66 -18.89 -7.04
N LEU A 375 1.40 -17.58 -7.09
CA LEU A 375 1.43 -16.72 -5.90
C LEU A 375 0.31 -17.07 -4.90
N ILE A 376 -0.89 -17.35 -5.38
CA ILE A 376 -2.02 -17.80 -4.53
C ILE A 376 -1.70 -19.16 -3.89
N ALA A 377 -1.14 -20.09 -4.64
CA ALA A 377 -0.73 -21.39 -4.12
C ALA A 377 0.37 -21.26 -3.05
N LEU A 378 1.38 -20.41 -3.30
CA LEU A 378 2.44 -20.11 -2.34
C LEU A 378 1.89 -19.51 -1.05
N ASP A 379 0.98 -18.53 -1.14
CA ASP A 379 0.33 -17.93 0.05
C ASP A 379 -0.37 -19.00 0.89
N ALA A 380 -1.13 -19.90 0.24
CA ALA A 380 -1.81 -21.00 0.93
C ALA A 380 -0.83 -21.97 1.61
N ASP A 381 0.28 -22.33 0.95
CA ASP A 381 1.30 -23.24 1.48
C ASP A 381 2.05 -22.63 2.69
N VAL A 382 2.43 -21.36 2.61
CA VAL A 382 3.06 -20.64 3.71
C VAL A 382 2.11 -20.56 4.91
N ARG A 383 0.85 -20.14 4.69
CA ARG A 383 -0.17 -20.07 5.73
C ARG A 383 -0.41 -21.43 6.39
N ALA A 384 -0.56 -22.49 5.61
CA ALA A 384 -0.76 -23.83 6.14
C ALA A 384 0.45 -24.31 6.98
N THR A 385 1.67 -23.93 6.57
CA THR A 385 2.90 -24.32 7.26
C THR A 385 3.04 -23.63 8.62
N TYR A 386 2.69 -22.36 8.72
CA TYR A 386 2.92 -21.54 9.93
C TYR A 386 1.68 -21.27 10.77
N ALA A 387 0.49 -21.72 10.33
CA ALA A 387 -0.76 -21.54 11.10
C ALA A 387 -0.68 -22.12 12.52
N THR A 388 0.03 -23.26 12.66
CA THR A 388 0.25 -23.93 13.94
C THR A 388 1.68 -24.48 14.01
N GLY A 389 2.36 -24.37 15.13
CA GLY A 389 3.69 -24.96 15.32
C GLY A 389 4.75 -23.99 15.83
N SER A 390 5.86 -24.51 16.33
CA SER A 390 7.03 -23.73 16.73
C SER A 390 7.84 -23.33 15.49
N VAL A 391 8.26 -22.09 15.41
CA VAL A 391 9.21 -21.60 14.41
C VAL A 391 10.59 -22.15 14.76
N GLY A 392 11.22 -22.86 13.82
CA GLY A 392 12.65 -23.27 13.88
C GLY A 392 13.21 -23.63 15.26
N GLY A 393 12.92 -24.83 15.78
CA GLY A 393 13.83 -25.52 16.70
C GLY A 393 14.08 -24.94 18.09
N ILE A 394 13.23 -24.05 18.62
CA ILE A 394 13.27 -23.63 20.03
C ILE A 394 11.89 -23.92 20.64
N ALA A 395 11.88 -24.95 21.51
CA ALA A 395 10.74 -25.30 22.36
C ALA A 395 10.61 -24.29 23.49
#